data_2e87c66fd07500dd703b1f7671030b60
#
_entry.id   2e87c66fd07500dd703b1f7671030b60
#
_cell.length_a   1.000
_cell.length_b   1.000
_cell.length_c   1.000
_cell.angle_alpha   90.00
_cell.angle_beta   90.00
_cell.angle_gamma   90.00
#
_symmetry.space_group_name_H-M   'P 1'
#
loop_
_entity.id
_entity.type
_entity.pdbx_description
1 polymer ?
#
loop_
_entity_poly.entity_id
_entity_poly.type
_entity_poly.pdbx_seq_one_letter_code
_entity_poly.pdbx_strand_id
1 'polypeptide(L)'
;ARYNRMSGNTTLMVSGSDSHGTPVTVRAEQENTTPQEIFQRFHNSFIETFNGMGILFDNFTSTDTDNHKEVVQDIFSKLLEKDLLYLKEQDLLFDTQVKRFLPDRYVEGTCPKAGCGYENARGDQCDKCGSTLDALELIEPKSKLSNTEPIIKSSEHFFLKLSYFNDDLIKWIKTKKEWRAAVKNFTLGQLNDGLKDRAITRDINWGIDIPLDGYEDKKI
;
A
#
# COMPACT_ATOMS: atom_id res chain seq x y z
N ALA A 1 25.30 3.25 7.24
CA ALA A 1 26.28 3.16 6.15
C ALA A 1 27.55 3.96 6.45
N ARG A 2 27.47 5.30 6.70
CA ARG A 2 28.64 6.18 6.88
C ARG A 2 29.60 5.66 7.95
N TYR A 3 29.15 5.33 9.14
CA TYR A 3 29.98 4.76 10.21
C TYR A 3 30.73 3.51 9.76
N ASN A 4 30.06 2.57 9.14
CA ASN A 4 30.69 1.32 8.69
C ASN A 4 31.73 1.56 7.58
N ARG A 5 31.45 2.48 6.63
CA ARG A 5 32.41 2.87 5.61
C ARG A 5 33.70 3.51 6.24
N MET A 6 33.49 4.41 7.21
CA MET A 6 34.62 5.04 7.94
C MET A 6 35.42 4.03 8.76
N SER A 7 34.81 2.94 9.22
CA SER A 7 35.45 1.85 9.92
C SER A 7 36.12 0.83 8.98
N GLY A 8 36.17 1.10 7.67
CA GLY A 8 36.81 0.21 6.67
C GLY A 8 35.97 -0.99 6.25
N ASN A 9 34.71 -1.07 6.67
CA ASN A 9 33.83 -2.17 6.28
C ASN A 9 33.28 -1.97 4.86
N THR A 10 33.21 -3.04 4.07
CA THR A 10 32.44 -3.06 2.82
C THR A 10 30.97 -2.84 3.14
N THR A 11 30.40 -1.76 2.61
CA THR A 11 29.04 -1.35 2.99
C THR A 11 28.27 -0.97 1.74
N LEU A 12 27.15 -1.65 1.51
CA LEU A 12 26.15 -1.28 0.50
C LEU A 12 25.00 -0.56 1.19
N MET A 13 24.60 0.56 0.62
CA MET A 13 23.40 1.31 1.02
C MET A 13 22.47 1.46 -0.19
N VAL A 14 21.35 0.77 -0.15
CA VAL A 14 20.37 0.75 -1.23
C VAL A 14 19.01 1.28 -0.74
N SER A 15 18.30 1.97 -1.61
CA SER A 15 16.96 2.46 -1.33
C SER A 15 16.24 2.77 -2.64
N GLY A 16 15.03 3.32 -2.55
CA GLY A 16 14.28 3.75 -3.73
C GLY A 16 13.01 4.49 -3.34
N SER A 17 12.35 5.04 -4.35
CA SER A 17 11.05 5.69 -4.23
C SER A 17 9.93 4.68 -4.47
N ASP A 18 8.91 4.70 -3.62
CA ASP A 18 7.65 4.03 -3.84
C ASP A 18 6.79 4.90 -4.76
N SER A 19 6.51 4.40 -5.97
CA SER A 19 5.93 5.19 -7.07
C SER A 19 4.40 5.05 -7.20
N HIS A 20 3.80 3.99 -6.68
CA HIS A 20 2.41 3.63 -7.01
C HIS A 20 1.38 3.98 -5.92
N GLY A 21 1.75 4.76 -4.93
CA GLY A 21 0.84 5.11 -3.83
C GLY A 21 -0.26 6.11 -4.23
N THR A 22 -1.41 6.02 -3.55
CA THR A 22 -2.54 6.95 -3.66
C THR A 22 -2.13 8.45 -3.58
N PRO A 23 -1.16 8.87 -2.74
CA PRO A 23 -0.73 10.27 -2.70
C PRO A 23 -0.23 10.80 -4.04
N VAL A 24 0.38 9.95 -4.87
CA VAL A 24 0.86 10.33 -6.21
C VAL A 24 -0.30 10.64 -7.15
N THR A 25 -1.32 9.79 -7.17
CA THR A 25 -2.51 9.99 -8.02
C THR A 25 -3.33 11.19 -7.58
N VAL A 26 -3.53 11.39 -6.26
CA VAL A 26 -4.22 12.58 -5.71
C VAL A 26 -3.51 13.86 -6.14
N ARG A 27 -2.19 13.88 -6.01
CA ARG A 27 -1.40 15.05 -6.39
C ARG A 27 -1.45 15.33 -7.89
N ALA A 28 -1.40 14.29 -8.70
CA ALA A 28 -1.53 14.41 -10.14
C ALA A 28 -2.85 15.07 -10.57
N GLU A 29 -3.95 14.66 -9.94
CA GLU A 29 -5.26 15.25 -10.20
C GLU A 29 -5.34 16.71 -9.75
N GLN A 30 -4.81 17.03 -8.58
CA GLN A 30 -4.78 18.43 -8.07
C GLN A 30 -3.98 19.36 -8.96
N GLU A 31 -2.92 18.87 -9.59
CA GLU A 31 -2.05 19.65 -10.48
C GLU A 31 -2.40 19.50 -11.95
N ASN A 32 -3.46 18.74 -12.31
CA ASN A 32 -3.85 18.45 -13.69
C ASN A 32 -2.69 17.90 -14.53
N THR A 33 -1.96 16.95 -13.98
CA THR A 33 -0.81 16.29 -14.60
C THR A 33 -0.92 14.77 -14.47
N THR A 34 0.09 14.04 -14.91
CA THR A 34 0.11 12.57 -14.82
C THR A 34 0.77 12.08 -13.53
N PRO A 35 0.37 10.90 -13.01
CA PRO A 35 1.07 10.26 -11.89
C PRO A 35 2.57 10.07 -12.17
N GLN A 36 2.94 9.75 -13.40
CA GLN A 36 4.32 9.60 -13.84
C GLN A 36 5.13 10.89 -13.63
N GLU A 37 4.60 12.05 -14.04
CA GLU A 37 5.29 13.33 -13.87
C GLU A 37 5.45 13.73 -12.41
N ILE A 38 4.41 13.49 -11.58
CA ILE A 38 4.49 13.70 -10.15
C ILE A 38 5.57 12.82 -9.53
N PHE A 39 5.51 11.52 -9.81
CA PHE A 39 6.51 10.57 -9.32
C PHE A 39 7.93 11.00 -9.72
N GLN A 40 8.18 11.25 -11.01
CA GLN A 40 9.51 11.61 -11.50
C GLN A 40 10.05 12.89 -10.86
N ARG A 41 9.22 13.91 -10.69
CA ARG A 41 9.58 15.15 -10.01
C ARG A 41 10.05 14.91 -8.57
N PHE A 42 9.28 14.14 -7.80
CA PHE A 42 9.64 13.85 -6.40
C PHE A 42 10.83 12.91 -6.31
N HIS A 43 10.93 11.91 -7.18
CA HIS A 43 12.09 11.03 -7.23
C HIS A 43 13.39 11.81 -7.43
N ASN A 44 13.42 12.73 -8.39
CA ASN A 44 14.57 13.61 -8.63
C ASN A 44 14.87 14.50 -7.42
N SER A 45 13.84 15.09 -6.82
CA SER A 45 13.96 15.92 -5.62
C SER A 45 14.55 15.15 -4.42
N PHE A 46 14.18 13.87 -4.25
CA PHE A 46 14.77 13.01 -3.22
C PHE A 46 16.26 12.79 -3.47
N ILE A 47 16.65 12.49 -4.71
CA ILE A 47 18.06 12.30 -5.09
C ILE A 47 18.88 13.57 -4.79
N GLU A 48 18.38 14.73 -5.22
CA GLU A 48 19.03 16.03 -4.99
C GLU A 48 19.16 16.32 -3.48
N THR A 49 18.11 16.10 -2.72
CA THR A 49 18.09 16.32 -1.27
C THR A 49 19.09 15.41 -0.56
N PHE A 50 19.09 14.11 -0.88
CA PHE A 50 20.04 13.17 -0.27
C PHE A 50 21.49 13.52 -0.62
N ASN A 51 21.77 13.88 -1.87
CA ASN A 51 23.10 14.33 -2.29
C ASN A 51 23.52 15.60 -1.54
N GLY A 52 22.62 16.59 -1.43
CA GLY A 52 22.86 17.82 -0.68
C GLY A 52 23.13 17.61 0.81
N MET A 53 22.56 16.56 1.40
CA MET A 53 22.81 16.15 2.79
C MET A 53 24.02 15.22 2.94
N GLY A 54 24.73 14.90 1.85
CA GLY A 54 25.86 13.96 1.86
C GLY A 54 25.44 12.53 2.20
N ILE A 55 24.18 12.16 1.91
CA ILE A 55 23.70 10.78 2.03
C ILE A 55 23.94 10.10 0.69
N LEU A 56 24.88 9.17 0.67
CA LEU A 56 25.30 8.47 -0.55
C LEU A 56 24.70 7.06 -0.57
N PHE A 57 23.91 6.79 -1.60
CA PHE A 57 23.42 5.45 -1.93
C PHE A 57 24.31 4.82 -3.00
N ASP A 58 24.55 3.53 -2.90
CA ASP A 58 25.20 2.75 -3.96
C ASP A 58 24.18 2.46 -5.10
N ASN A 59 22.91 2.34 -4.74
CA ASN A 59 21.79 2.32 -5.68
C ASN A 59 20.55 2.99 -5.05
N PHE A 60 20.03 4.00 -5.73
CA PHE A 60 18.72 4.62 -5.41
C PHE A 60 17.82 4.48 -6.63
N THR A 61 16.92 3.53 -6.58
CA THR A 61 16.01 3.14 -7.68
C THR A 61 14.56 3.53 -7.40
N SER A 62 13.62 2.91 -8.08
CA SER A 62 12.18 3.11 -7.84
C SER A 62 11.41 1.82 -8.09
N THR A 63 10.15 1.80 -7.67
CA THR A 63 9.19 0.73 -7.96
C THR A 63 8.53 0.87 -9.34
N ASP A 64 8.88 1.89 -10.12
CA ASP A 64 8.41 2.11 -11.51
C ASP A 64 9.46 1.73 -12.57
N THR A 65 10.31 0.77 -12.28
CA THR A 65 11.27 0.22 -13.25
C THR A 65 10.72 -1.04 -13.91
N ASP A 66 11.12 -1.31 -15.16
CA ASP A 66 10.72 -2.54 -15.86
C ASP A 66 11.13 -3.79 -15.11
N ASN A 67 12.35 -3.82 -14.56
CA ASN A 67 12.80 -4.91 -13.70
C ASN A 67 11.87 -5.14 -12.49
N HIS A 68 11.38 -4.07 -11.86
CA HIS A 68 10.45 -4.21 -10.73
C HIS A 68 9.11 -4.79 -11.20
N LYS A 69 8.58 -4.31 -12.32
CA LYS A 69 7.34 -4.80 -12.93
C LYS A 69 7.44 -6.29 -13.25
N GLU A 70 8.52 -6.71 -13.92
CA GLU A 70 8.77 -8.12 -14.24
C GLU A 70 8.81 -9.00 -12.98
N VAL A 71 9.53 -8.57 -11.93
CA VAL A 71 9.63 -9.32 -10.67
C VAL A 71 8.27 -9.43 -9.98
N VAL A 72 7.49 -8.36 -9.93
CA VAL A 72 6.14 -8.38 -9.30
C VAL A 72 5.21 -9.31 -10.06
N GLN A 73 5.21 -9.25 -11.40
CA GLN A 73 4.40 -10.12 -12.24
C GLN A 73 4.82 -11.59 -12.14
N ASP A 74 6.11 -11.88 -12.05
CA ASP A 74 6.62 -13.23 -11.82
C ASP A 74 6.19 -13.77 -10.44
N ILE A 75 6.28 -12.95 -9.38
CA ILE A 75 5.80 -13.32 -8.04
C ILE A 75 4.29 -13.57 -8.06
N PHE A 76 3.50 -12.71 -8.69
CA PHE A 76 2.06 -12.88 -8.83
C PHE A 76 1.73 -14.22 -9.50
N SER A 77 2.35 -14.51 -10.64
CA SER A 77 2.15 -15.76 -11.39
C SER A 77 2.50 -16.98 -10.56
N LYS A 78 3.64 -16.96 -9.86
CA LYS A 78 4.07 -18.06 -8.97
C LYS A 78 3.13 -18.26 -7.78
N LEU A 79 2.57 -17.19 -7.22
CA LEU A 79 1.58 -17.32 -6.15
C LEU A 79 0.28 -17.94 -6.66
N LEU A 80 -0.14 -17.56 -7.87
CA LEU A 80 -1.32 -18.11 -8.51
C LEU A 80 -1.14 -19.60 -8.84
N GLU A 81 -0.02 -19.99 -9.44
CA GLU A 81 0.34 -21.38 -9.71
C GLU A 81 0.36 -22.27 -8.46
N LYS A 82 0.71 -21.70 -7.31
CA LYS A 82 0.73 -22.39 -6.01
C LYS A 82 -0.61 -22.38 -5.27
N ASP A 83 -1.67 -21.91 -5.91
CA ASP A 83 -3.00 -21.75 -5.29
C ASP A 83 -2.96 -20.87 -4.00
N LEU A 84 -2.07 -19.88 -3.96
CA LEU A 84 -1.96 -18.92 -2.86
C LEU A 84 -2.69 -17.60 -3.14
N LEU A 85 -3.23 -17.46 -4.37
CA LEU A 85 -4.15 -16.38 -4.74
C LEU A 85 -5.52 -16.97 -5.08
N TYR A 86 -6.57 -16.22 -4.75
CA TYR A 86 -7.95 -16.54 -5.12
C TYR A 86 -8.74 -15.26 -5.40
N LEU A 87 -9.74 -15.38 -6.25
CA LEU A 87 -10.66 -14.29 -6.56
C LEU A 87 -11.74 -14.20 -5.48
N LYS A 88 -12.06 -12.98 -5.09
CA LYS A 88 -13.14 -12.68 -4.16
C LYS A 88 -13.74 -11.32 -4.46
N GLU A 89 -15.06 -11.26 -4.46
CA GLU A 89 -15.80 -10.00 -4.47
C GLU A 89 -15.63 -9.26 -3.14
N GLN A 90 -15.45 -7.96 -3.24
CA GLN A 90 -15.36 -7.04 -2.12
C GLN A 90 -16.25 -5.84 -2.40
N ASP A 91 -17.06 -5.46 -1.42
CA ASP A 91 -17.81 -4.21 -1.46
C ASP A 91 -16.87 -3.04 -1.22
N LEU A 92 -16.96 -2.05 -2.09
CA LEU A 92 -16.12 -0.86 -2.10
C LEU A 92 -16.98 0.38 -2.37
N LEU A 93 -16.52 1.53 -1.92
CA LEU A 93 -17.18 2.79 -2.23
C LEU A 93 -16.86 3.23 -3.65
N PHE A 94 -17.90 3.60 -4.39
CA PHE A 94 -17.83 4.03 -5.78
C PHE A 94 -18.43 5.42 -5.95
N ASP A 95 -17.67 6.32 -6.53
CA ASP A 95 -18.12 7.66 -6.87
C ASP A 95 -18.78 7.65 -8.25
N THR A 96 -20.08 7.96 -8.27
CA THR A 96 -20.89 7.93 -9.50
C THR A 96 -20.62 9.11 -10.43
N GLN A 97 -20.09 10.23 -9.91
CA GLN A 97 -19.80 11.41 -10.73
C GLN A 97 -18.48 11.24 -11.49
N VAL A 98 -17.41 10.80 -10.82
CA VAL A 98 -16.12 10.53 -11.46
C VAL A 98 -16.02 9.09 -11.98
N LYS A 99 -17.05 8.27 -11.76
CA LYS A 99 -17.21 6.89 -12.28
C LYS A 99 -16.04 5.96 -11.94
N ARG A 100 -15.60 5.99 -10.68
CA ARG A 100 -14.51 5.11 -10.23
C ARG A 100 -14.66 4.69 -8.78
N PHE A 101 -13.99 3.58 -8.42
CA PHE A 101 -13.85 3.15 -7.04
C PHE A 101 -12.95 4.13 -6.27
N LEU A 102 -13.27 4.30 -4.99
CA LEU A 102 -12.55 5.21 -4.12
C LEU A 102 -11.61 4.41 -3.20
N PRO A 103 -10.29 4.55 -3.35
CA PRO A 103 -9.37 4.11 -2.31
C PRO A 103 -9.69 4.79 -0.97
N ASP A 104 -9.38 4.14 0.14
CA ASP A 104 -9.75 4.57 1.49
C ASP A 104 -9.45 6.06 1.78
N ARG A 105 -8.35 6.58 1.27
CA ARG A 105 -7.95 7.99 1.46
C ARG A 105 -8.70 9.01 0.61
N TYR A 106 -9.50 8.54 -0.34
CA TYR A 106 -10.41 9.38 -1.12
C TYR A 106 -11.80 9.51 -0.48
N VAL A 107 -11.99 8.90 0.68
CA VAL A 107 -13.24 8.97 1.44
C VAL A 107 -12.99 9.66 2.77
N GLU A 108 -13.85 10.60 3.11
CA GLU A 108 -13.95 11.24 4.41
C GLU A 108 -15.36 11.08 4.96
N GLY A 109 -15.46 11.00 6.28
CA GLY A 109 -16.74 10.92 6.98
C GLY A 109 -16.58 11.00 8.48
N THR A 110 -17.65 10.79 9.21
CA THR A 110 -17.62 10.82 10.66
C THR A 110 -17.13 9.49 11.23
N CYS A 111 -16.18 9.56 12.16
CA CYS A 111 -15.62 8.38 12.83
C CYS A 111 -16.71 7.63 13.62
N PRO A 112 -16.92 6.32 13.36
CA PRO A 112 -17.95 5.52 14.00
C PRO A 112 -17.60 5.11 15.45
N LYS A 113 -16.38 5.34 15.90
CA LYS A 113 -15.95 4.94 17.24
C LYS A 113 -16.68 5.71 18.33
N ALA A 114 -17.24 4.99 19.28
CA ALA A 114 -17.97 5.57 20.41
C ALA A 114 -17.12 6.63 21.14
N GLY A 115 -17.69 7.82 21.32
CA GLY A 115 -17.04 8.94 21.98
C GLY A 115 -16.02 9.71 21.12
N CYS A 116 -15.81 9.34 19.86
CA CYS A 116 -14.91 10.07 18.94
C CYS A 116 -15.66 11.14 18.12
N GLY A 117 -16.57 10.74 17.25
CA GLY A 117 -17.40 11.61 16.42
C GLY A 117 -16.62 12.64 15.59
N TYR A 118 -15.39 12.34 15.17
CA TYR A 118 -14.59 13.23 14.34
C TYR A 118 -15.10 13.22 12.89
N GLU A 119 -15.52 14.37 12.38
CA GLU A 119 -16.23 14.50 11.09
C GLU A 119 -15.33 14.39 9.85
N ASN A 120 -14.01 14.48 10.00
CA ASN A 120 -13.05 14.38 8.90
C ASN A 120 -12.18 13.12 9.01
N ALA A 121 -12.74 12.03 9.54
CA ALA A 121 -12.04 10.75 9.59
C ALA A 121 -11.87 10.18 8.18
N ARG A 122 -10.68 9.63 7.90
CA ARG A 122 -10.38 9.00 6.61
C ARG A 122 -10.82 7.54 6.63
N GLY A 123 -11.01 6.96 5.45
CA GLY A 123 -11.45 5.58 5.31
C GLY A 123 -10.47 4.53 5.86
N ASP A 124 -9.18 4.87 6.07
CA ASP A 124 -8.16 3.97 6.60
C ASP A 124 -7.88 4.18 8.10
N GLN A 125 -7.98 5.42 8.57
CA GLN A 125 -7.64 5.77 9.96
C GLN A 125 -8.28 7.09 10.39
N CYS A 126 -8.67 7.17 11.66
CA CYS A 126 -9.13 8.41 12.26
C CYS A 126 -7.95 9.22 12.82
N ASP A 127 -7.72 10.42 12.28
CA ASP A 127 -6.64 11.31 12.74
C ASP A 127 -6.80 11.80 14.20
N LYS A 128 -8.03 11.76 14.76
CA LYS A 128 -8.30 12.19 16.13
C LYS A 128 -8.07 11.10 17.17
N CYS A 129 -8.60 9.90 16.96
CA CYS A 129 -8.52 8.81 17.95
C CYS A 129 -7.49 7.72 17.58
N GLY A 130 -6.89 7.79 16.38
CA GLY A 130 -5.90 6.83 15.92
C GLY A 130 -6.44 5.43 15.56
N SER A 131 -7.75 5.22 15.64
CA SER A 131 -8.34 3.92 15.31
C SER A 131 -8.24 3.64 13.83
N THR A 132 -7.88 2.42 13.48
CA THR A 132 -8.02 1.90 12.12
C THR A 132 -9.51 1.81 11.78
N LEU A 133 -9.88 2.24 10.59
CA LEU A 133 -11.24 2.27 10.08
C LEU A 133 -11.33 1.46 8.78
N ASP A 134 -12.54 1.05 8.44
CA ASP A 134 -12.94 0.66 7.10
C ASP A 134 -13.76 1.82 6.51
N ALA A 135 -13.51 2.17 5.25
CA ALA A 135 -14.25 3.25 4.58
C ALA A 135 -15.76 3.01 4.57
N LEU A 136 -16.21 1.75 4.55
CA LEU A 136 -17.61 1.35 4.61
C LEU A 136 -18.26 1.60 5.99
N GLU A 137 -17.45 1.72 7.05
CA GLU A 137 -17.95 1.97 8.41
C GLU A 137 -18.12 3.46 8.73
N LEU A 138 -17.62 4.36 7.88
CA LEU A 138 -17.73 5.79 8.09
C LEU A 138 -19.20 6.23 8.08
N ILE A 139 -19.56 7.11 8.98
CA ILE A 139 -20.88 7.73 9.01
C ILE A 139 -20.88 8.92 8.04
N GLU A 140 -21.88 8.99 7.16
CA GLU A 140 -22.00 10.02 6.12
C GLU A 140 -20.74 10.16 5.25
N PRO A 141 -20.28 9.06 4.62
CA PRO A 141 -19.06 9.10 3.81
C PRO A 141 -19.23 10.04 2.61
N LYS A 142 -18.18 10.77 2.28
CA LYS A 142 -18.10 11.66 1.11
C LYS A 142 -16.84 11.39 0.30
N SER A 143 -17.00 11.43 -1.01
CA SER A 143 -15.89 11.42 -1.94
C SER A 143 -15.11 12.73 -1.85
N LYS A 144 -13.80 12.66 -1.69
CA LYS A 144 -12.93 13.84 -1.75
C LYS A 144 -12.76 14.40 -3.17
N LEU A 145 -13.21 13.68 -4.18
CA LEU A 145 -13.10 14.08 -5.58
C LEU A 145 -14.28 14.93 -6.02
N SER A 146 -15.48 14.46 -5.75
CA SER A 146 -16.73 15.08 -6.19
C SER A 146 -17.49 15.77 -5.05
N ASN A 147 -17.09 15.53 -3.81
CA ASN A 147 -17.81 15.95 -2.58
C ASN A 147 -19.23 15.40 -2.50
N THR A 148 -19.50 14.29 -3.19
CA THR A 148 -20.81 13.60 -3.16
C THR A 148 -20.74 12.34 -2.29
N GLU A 149 -21.90 11.85 -1.88
CA GLU A 149 -22.02 10.57 -1.21
C GLU A 149 -21.75 9.44 -2.20
N PRO A 150 -20.76 8.56 -1.92
CA PRO A 150 -20.47 7.40 -2.77
C PRO A 150 -21.50 6.30 -2.54
N ILE A 151 -21.66 5.44 -3.54
CA ILE A 151 -22.47 4.22 -3.42
C ILE A 151 -21.58 3.01 -3.14
N ILE A 152 -22.15 1.97 -2.54
CA ILE A 152 -21.48 0.68 -2.41
C ILE A 152 -21.63 -0.07 -3.74
N LYS A 153 -20.51 -0.57 -4.26
CA LYS A 153 -20.46 -1.39 -5.46
C LYS A 153 -19.44 -2.52 -5.26
N SER A 154 -19.82 -3.73 -5.68
CA SER A 154 -18.91 -4.89 -5.60
C SER A 154 -17.86 -4.85 -6.73
N SER A 155 -16.63 -5.23 -6.40
CA SER A 155 -15.55 -5.46 -7.34
C SER A 155 -14.79 -6.72 -6.97
N GLU A 156 -14.36 -7.49 -7.96
CA GLU A 156 -13.61 -8.72 -7.78
C GLU A 156 -12.11 -8.43 -7.74
N HIS A 157 -11.43 -8.96 -6.74
CA HIS A 157 -9.99 -8.77 -6.54
C HIS A 157 -9.28 -10.09 -6.25
N PHE A 158 -7.99 -10.17 -6.59
CA PHE A 158 -7.12 -11.24 -6.13
C PHE A 158 -6.74 -11.02 -4.68
N PHE A 159 -6.99 -12.05 -3.87
CA PHE A 159 -6.63 -12.10 -2.45
C PHE A 159 -5.46 -13.04 -2.23
N LEU A 160 -4.45 -12.58 -1.52
CA LEU A 160 -3.35 -13.41 -1.03
C LEU A 160 -3.79 -14.13 0.24
N LYS A 161 -3.66 -15.46 0.25
CA LYS A 161 -3.94 -16.34 1.39
C LYS A 161 -2.87 -16.15 2.50
N LEU A 162 -2.85 -14.97 3.15
CA LEU A 162 -1.90 -14.70 4.23
C LEU A 162 -2.12 -15.63 5.43
N SER A 163 -3.36 -15.99 5.71
CA SER A 163 -3.72 -16.94 6.77
C SER A 163 -3.00 -18.28 6.64
N TYR A 164 -2.72 -18.72 5.40
CA TYR A 164 -1.97 -19.94 5.12
C TYR A 164 -0.56 -19.95 5.75
N PHE A 165 0.09 -18.81 5.83
CA PHE A 165 1.46 -18.69 6.32
C PHE A 165 1.56 -18.50 7.84
N ASN A 166 0.44 -18.33 8.54
CA ASN A 166 0.41 -17.90 9.94
C ASN A 166 1.26 -18.79 10.86
N ASP A 167 1.02 -20.09 10.84
CA ASP A 167 1.69 -21.04 11.73
C ASP A 167 3.18 -21.19 11.42
N ASP A 168 3.54 -21.17 10.15
CA ASP A 168 4.94 -21.26 9.73
C ASP A 168 5.71 -20.00 10.08
N LEU A 169 5.09 -18.84 9.98
CA LEU A 169 5.67 -17.57 10.44
C LEU A 169 5.87 -17.59 11.96
N ILE A 170 4.91 -18.08 12.75
CA ILE A 170 5.07 -18.23 14.21
C ILE A 170 6.28 -19.11 14.54
N LYS A 171 6.40 -20.28 13.89
CA LYS A 171 7.54 -21.17 14.05
C LYS A 171 8.85 -20.47 13.70
N TRP A 172 8.89 -19.81 12.54
CA TRP A 172 10.08 -19.11 12.06
C TRP A 172 10.52 -17.97 12.99
N ILE A 173 9.58 -17.09 13.42
CA ILE A 173 9.87 -15.98 14.34
C ILE A 173 10.44 -16.49 15.68
N LYS A 174 9.93 -17.61 16.19
CA LYS A 174 10.43 -18.20 17.45
C LYS A 174 11.91 -18.58 17.36
N THR A 175 12.42 -18.93 16.18
CA THR A 175 13.85 -19.26 15.99
C THR A 175 14.77 -18.05 16.03
N LYS A 176 14.25 -16.81 15.85
CA LYS A 176 15.04 -15.59 15.78
C LYS A 176 15.50 -15.14 17.16
N LYS A 177 16.69 -15.57 17.55
CA LYS A 177 17.30 -15.23 18.86
C LYS A 177 17.90 -13.84 18.88
N GLU A 178 18.41 -13.38 17.72
CA GLU A 178 19.09 -12.11 17.50
C GLU A 178 18.15 -10.90 17.36
N TRP A 179 16.86 -11.12 17.18
CA TRP A 179 15.89 -10.05 17.04
C TRP A 179 15.59 -9.37 18.37
N ARG A 180 15.42 -8.05 18.33
CA ARG A 180 15.02 -7.27 19.51
C ARG A 180 13.70 -7.81 20.07
N ALA A 181 13.64 -7.96 21.39
CA ALA A 181 12.46 -8.51 22.07
C ALA A 181 11.16 -7.77 21.73
N ALA A 182 11.20 -6.44 21.65
CA ALA A 182 10.03 -5.64 21.29
C ALA A 182 9.50 -5.99 19.90
N VAL A 183 10.37 -6.13 18.90
CA VAL A 183 9.97 -6.50 17.52
C VAL A 183 9.38 -7.91 17.51
N LYS A 184 10.07 -8.87 18.16
CA LYS A 184 9.61 -10.26 18.22
C LYS A 184 8.26 -10.41 18.91
N ASN A 185 8.08 -9.75 20.06
CA ASN A 185 6.83 -9.83 20.82
C ASN A 185 5.67 -9.15 20.06
N PHE A 186 5.90 -8.00 19.44
CA PHE A 186 4.89 -7.34 18.61
C PHE A 186 4.48 -8.23 17.43
N THR A 187 5.44 -8.79 16.69
CA THR A 187 5.15 -9.67 15.55
C THR A 187 4.39 -10.93 15.98
N LEU A 188 4.82 -11.58 17.09
CA LEU A 188 4.10 -12.74 17.61
C LEU A 188 2.69 -12.39 18.10
N GLY A 189 2.48 -11.20 18.66
CA GLY A 189 1.14 -10.71 19.02
C GLY A 189 0.23 -10.67 17.79
N GLN A 190 0.67 -10.02 16.71
CA GLN A 190 -0.09 -9.95 15.45
C GLN A 190 -0.39 -11.33 14.85
N LEU A 191 0.58 -12.25 14.90
CA LEU A 191 0.40 -13.62 14.40
C LEU A 191 -0.55 -14.45 15.27
N ASN A 192 -0.55 -14.25 16.59
CA ASN A 192 -1.46 -14.93 17.51
C ASN A 192 -2.93 -14.47 17.33
N ASP A 193 -3.14 -13.21 16.91
CA ASP A 193 -4.46 -12.70 16.55
C ASP A 193 -4.97 -13.28 15.21
N GLY A 194 -4.07 -13.95 14.46
CA GLY A 194 -4.34 -14.55 13.16
C GLY A 194 -4.22 -13.56 11.99
N LEU A 195 -3.47 -13.95 10.96
CA LEU A 195 -3.39 -13.17 9.73
C LEU A 195 -4.69 -13.31 8.93
N LYS A 196 -5.15 -12.18 8.40
CA LYS A 196 -6.29 -12.14 7.48
C LYS A 196 -5.79 -12.04 6.05
N ASP A 197 -6.45 -12.75 5.14
CA ASP A 197 -6.19 -12.66 3.70
C ASP A 197 -6.41 -11.21 3.21
N ARG A 198 -5.58 -10.80 2.27
CA ARG A 198 -5.61 -9.41 1.77
C ARG A 198 -5.72 -9.34 0.27
N ALA A 199 -6.56 -8.43 -0.20
CA ALA A 199 -6.60 -8.06 -1.61
C ALA A 199 -5.26 -7.43 -2.00
N ILE A 200 -4.68 -7.94 -3.09
CA ILE A 200 -3.40 -7.46 -3.65
C ILE A 200 -3.58 -6.71 -4.97
N THR A 201 -4.81 -6.63 -5.46
CA THR A 201 -5.16 -5.84 -6.64
C THR A 201 -6.11 -4.69 -6.29
N ARG A 202 -6.16 -3.68 -7.14
CA ARG A 202 -7.00 -2.48 -6.96
C ARG A 202 -7.58 -2.02 -8.30
N ASP A 203 -8.76 -1.42 -8.27
CA ASP A 203 -9.39 -0.72 -9.41
C ASP A 203 -8.77 0.67 -9.58
N ILE A 204 -7.56 0.74 -10.07
CA ILE A 204 -6.77 1.96 -10.28
C ILE A 204 -6.03 1.89 -11.60
N ASN A 205 -5.66 3.05 -12.14
CA ASN A 205 -4.97 3.17 -13.43
C ASN A 205 -3.43 3.32 -13.27
N TRP A 206 -2.93 3.51 -12.05
CA TRP A 206 -1.52 3.71 -11.76
C TRP A 206 -1.02 2.60 -10.85
N GLY A 207 -0.22 1.69 -11.39
CA GLY A 207 0.26 0.48 -10.74
C GLY A 207 0.87 -0.48 -11.75
N ILE A 208 1.13 -1.70 -11.32
CA ILE A 208 1.68 -2.76 -12.16
C ILE A 208 0.54 -3.59 -12.74
N ASP A 209 0.56 -3.82 -14.06
CA ASP A 209 -0.45 -4.60 -14.75
C ASP A 209 -0.47 -6.05 -14.23
N ILE A 210 -1.67 -6.58 -14.06
CA ILE A 210 -1.88 -8.00 -13.74
C ILE A 210 -1.49 -8.80 -14.99
N PRO A 211 -0.63 -9.84 -14.88
CA PRO A 211 -0.17 -10.62 -16.02
C PRO A 211 -1.20 -11.68 -16.47
N LEU A 212 -2.46 -11.27 -16.58
CA LEU A 212 -3.59 -12.11 -17.01
C LEU A 212 -4.54 -11.28 -17.89
N ASP A 213 -5.08 -11.90 -18.93
CA ASP A 213 -6.09 -11.28 -19.78
C ASP A 213 -7.41 -11.01 -19.01
N GLY A 214 -8.07 -9.91 -19.30
CA GLY A 214 -9.36 -9.55 -18.71
C GLY A 214 -9.28 -8.75 -17.40
N TYR A 215 -8.09 -8.32 -17.00
CA TYR A 215 -7.86 -7.53 -15.77
C TYR A 215 -7.12 -6.20 -16.05
N GLU A 216 -7.27 -5.65 -17.25
CA GLU A 216 -6.56 -4.45 -17.71
C GLU A 216 -6.93 -3.20 -16.89
N ASP A 217 -8.15 -3.18 -16.33
CA ASP A 217 -8.71 -2.12 -15.47
C ASP A 217 -8.23 -2.20 -14.02
N LYS A 218 -7.40 -3.18 -13.70
CA LYS A 218 -6.87 -3.42 -12.35
C LYS A 218 -5.35 -3.41 -12.33
N LYS A 219 -4.79 -3.06 -11.18
CA LYS A 219 -3.34 -3.06 -10.94
C LYS A 219 -3.01 -3.82 -9.67
N ILE A 220 -1.79 -4.37 -9.66
CA ILE A 220 -1.15 -4.91 -8.47
C ILE A 220 -0.58 -3.76 -7.63
#